data_5e1bf0d90e7e4d359e1781d066e12518
#
_entry.id   5e1bf0d90e7e4d359e1781d066e12518
#
_cell.length_a   1.000
_cell.length_b   1.000
_cell.length_c   1.000
_cell.angle_alpha   90.00
_cell.angle_beta   90.00
_cell.angle_gamma   90.00
#
_symmetry.space_group_name_H-M   'P 1'
#
loop_
_entity.id
_entity.type
_entity.pdbx_description
1 polymer ?
#
loop_
_entity_poly.entity_id
_entity_poly.type
_entity_poly.pdbx_seq_one_letter_code
_entity_poly.pdbx_strand_id
1 'polypeptide(L)'
;GKTMAFLLPMFRHVKDQRPVEPGEGPIALIMTPTRELAVQIFRDAQPFARAFGLRGACVYGGTPISEQIAEMKKTVEFVVATPGRMIDLLSANSGRVTNMQRVTYLVLDEADRMFDLGFEPQVMKILGLIRPDRQTVLFSATFPKPMESLARKMLRHEPMEVIVGGRSVVAPEIRQVVEVRDESTKFHRLLVILGQLYHNDQDARTLIFVERQDAADGLM
;
A
#
# COMPACT_ATOMS: atom_id res chain seq x y z
N GLY A 1 7.08 4.40 10.05
CA GLY A 1 6.26 5.47 10.58
C GLY A 1 5.08 5.89 9.71
N LYS A 2 5.15 5.77 8.35
CA LYS A 2 4.08 6.21 7.43
C LYS A 2 2.73 5.55 7.75
N THR A 3 2.70 4.24 7.97
CA THR A 3 1.46 3.50 8.24
C THR A 3 0.72 4.05 9.46
N MET A 4 1.41 4.31 10.55
CA MET A 4 0.80 4.91 11.74
C MET A 4 0.34 6.36 11.51
N ALA A 5 1.03 7.11 10.66
CA ALA A 5 0.68 8.49 10.36
C ALA A 5 -0.72 8.64 9.71
N PHE A 6 -1.18 7.64 8.96
CA PHE A 6 -2.55 7.65 8.42
C PHE A 6 -3.52 6.76 9.21
N LEU A 7 -3.09 5.69 9.85
CA LEU A 7 -3.99 4.81 10.62
C LEU A 7 -4.56 5.49 11.86
N LEU A 8 -3.73 6.19 12.63
CA LEU A 8 -4.18 6.81 13.88
C LEU A 8 -5.26 7.86 13.65
N PRO A 9 -5.09 8.88 12.76
CA PRO A 9 -6.16 9.82 12.47
C PRO A 9 -7.37 9.17 11.79
N MET A 10 -7.17 8.13 10.96
CA MET A 10 -8.25 7.36 10.37
C MET A 10 -9.14 6.72 11.43
N PHE A 11 -8.57 6.03 12.40
CA PHE A 11 -9.35 5.40 13.46
C PHE A 11 -10.12 6.41 14.30
N ARG A 12 -9.51 7.55 14.60
CA ARG A 12 -10.21 8.65 15.28
C ARG A 12 -11.38 9.15 14.44
N HIS A 13 -11.15 9.41 13.15
CA HIS A 13 -12.16 9.87 12.20
C HIS A 13 -13.33 8.88 12.07
N VAL A 14 -13.03 7.58 11.99
CA VAL A 14 -14.04 6.52 11.90
C VAL A 14 -14.85 6.42 13.19
N LYS A 15 -14.19 6.52 14.35
CA LYS A 15 -14.84 6.40 15.66
C LYS A 15 -15.79 7.55 15.97
N ASP A 16 -15.52 8.73 15.44
CA ASP A 16 -16.35 9.93 15.65
C ASP A 16 -17.63 9.91 14.78
N GLN A 17 -17.80 8.91 13.90
CA GLN A 17 -19.00 8.75 13.06
C GLN A 17 -19.95 7.68 13.63
N ARG A 18 -21.21 7.73 13.17
CA ARG A 18 -22.18 6.68 13.53
C ARG A 18 -21.72 5.32 12.98
N PRO A 19 -22.07 4.21 13.63
CA PRO A 19 -21.79 2.87 13.15
C PRO A 19 -22.28 2.63 11.71
N VAL A 20 -21.61 1.73 11.01
CA VAL A 20 -22.01 1.29 9.67
C VAL A 20 -23.20 0.35 9.79
N GLU A 21 -24.23 0.56 8.99
CA GLU A 21 -25.40 -0.30 8.89
C GLU A 21 -25.25 -1.36 7.79
N PRO A 22 -26.00 -2.49 7.85
CA PRO A 22 -26.00 -3.48 6.78
C PRO A 22 -26.34 -2.86 5.42
N GLY A 23 -25.50 -3.16 4.41
CA GLY A 23 -25.66 -2.61 3.05
C GLY A 23 -24.96 -1.27 2.82
N GLU A 24 -24.49 -0.61 3.87
CA GLU A 24 -23.61 0.54 3.72
C GLU A 24 -22.17 0.09 3.45
N GLY A 25 -21.42 0.90 2.72
CA GLY A 25 -19.99 0.71 2.50
C GLY A 25 -19.14 1.19 3.69
N PRO A 26 -17.82 1.00 3.61
CA PRO A 26 -16.89 1.41 4.66
C PRO A 26 -16.82 2.94 4.80
N ILE A 27 -16.37 3.41 5.96
CA ILE A 27 -16.10 4.83 6.23
C ILE A 27 -14.71 5.23 5.74
N ALA A 28 -13.75 4.29 5.78
CA ALA A 28 -12.39 4.54 5.33
C ALA A 28 -11.93 3.49 4.31
N LEU A 29 -11.18 3.96 3.31
CA LEU A 29 -10.55 3.12 2.29
C LEU A 29 -9.05 3.44 2.23
N ILE A 30 -8.22 2.41 2.29
CA ILE A 30 -6.78 2.49 2.07
C ILE A 30 -6.46 1.70 0.82
N MET A 31 -5.91 2.36 -0.20
CA MET A 31 -5.45 1.71 -1.43
C MET A 31 -3.94 1.62 -1.45
N THR A 32 -3.42 0.48 -1.89
CA THR A 32 -1.99 0.16 -1.96
C THR A 32 -1.70 -0.72 -3.18
N PRO A 33 -0.50 -0.62 -3.79
CA PRO A 33 -0.20 -1.27 -5.06
C PRO A 33 -0.14 -2.79 -5.00
N THR A 34 0.27 -3.37 -3.86
CA THR A 34 0.58 -4.80 -3.78
C THR A 34 -0.22 -5.50 -2.69
N ARG A 35 -0.39 -6.82 -2.88
CA ARG A 35 -1.03 -7.72 -1.92
C ARG A 35 -0.28 -7.72 -0.59
N GLU A 36 1.04 -7.83 -0.65
CA GLU A 36 1.92 -7.93 0.51
C GLU A 36 1.78 -6.70 1.40
N LEU A 37 1.77 -5.51 0.78
CA LEU A 37 1.59 -4.26 1.50
C LEU A 37 0.17 -4.13 2.07
N ALA A 38 -0.86 -4.55 1.34
CA ALA A 38 -2.24 -4.57 1.85
C ALA A 38 -2.36 -5.43 3.11
N VAL A 39 -1.79 -6.64 3.09
CA VAL A 39 -1.78 -7.56 4.24
C VAL A 39 -0.97 -6.97 5.40
N GLN A 40 0.16 -6.34 5.13
CA GLN A 40 0.99 -5.69 6.16
C GLN A 40 0.23 -4.55 6.83
N ILE A 41 -0.33 -3.61 6.06
CA ILE A 41 -1.11 -2.49 6.60
C ILE A 41 -2.30 -3.00 7.40
N PHE A 42 -3.00 -4.00 6.89
CA PHE A 42 -4.15 -4.58 7.60
C PHE A 42 -3.75 -5.22 8.92
N ARG A 43 -2.64 -5.96 8.95
CA ARG A 43 -2.09 -6.55 10.18
C ARG A 43 -1.70 -5.48 11.19
N ASP A 44 -1.05 -4.41 10.75
CA ASP A 44 -0.67 -3.28 11.59
C ASP A 44 -1.89 -2.53 12.15
N ALA A 45 -2.99 -2.50 11.39
CA ALA A 45 -4.26 -1.89 11.80
C ALA A 45 -5.02 -2.70 12.85
N GLN A 46 -4.90 -4.03 12.87
CA GLN A 46 -5.71 -4.95 13.70
C GLN A 46 -5.70 -4.64 15.21
N PRO A 47 -4.55 -4.36 15.87
CA PRO A 47 -4.54 -4.06 17.30
C PRO A 47 -5.38 -2.82 17.63
N PHE A 48 -5.28 -1.78 16.81
CA PHE A 48 -6.04 -0.54 16.98
C PHE A 48 -7.53 -0.75 16.69
N ALA A 49 -7.86 -1.45 15.60
CA ALA A 49 -9.24 -1.75 15.26
C ALA A 49 -9.95 -2.48 16.41
N ARG A 50 -9.31 -3.50 17.01
CA ARG A 50 -9.83 -4.21 18.17
C ARG A 50 -10.03 -3.29 19.37
N ALA A 51 -9.06 -2.42 19.66
CA ALA A 51 -9.15 -1.48 20.79
C ALA A 51 -10.32 -0.49 20.63
N PHE A 52 -10.64 -0.08 19.41
CA PHE A 52 -11.75 0.82 19.08
C PHE A 52 -13.08 0.09 18.82
N GLY A 53 -13.10 -1.24 18.81
CA GLY A 53 -14.28 -2.03 18.48
C GLY A 53 -14.72 -1.92 17.02
N LEU A 54 -13.76 -1.69 16.11
CA LEU A 54 -13.98 -1.54 14.68
C LEU A 54 -13.58 -2.80 13.92
N ARG A 55 -14.25 -3.05 12.81
CA ARG A 55 -13.95 -4.15 11.90
C ARG A 55 -13.41 -3.64 10.58
N GLY A 56 -12.43 -4.34 10.04
CA GLY A 56 -11.87 -4.07 8.73
C GLY A 56 -11.88 -5.29 7.84
N ALA A 57 -11.74 -5.07 6.55
CA ALA A 57 -11.49 -6.11 5.57
C ALA A 57 -10.20 -5.81 4.78
N CYS A 58 -9.50 -6.88 4.36
CA CYS A 58 -8.35 -6.79 3.48
C CYS A 58 -8.68 -7.48 2.16
N VAL A 59 -8.62 -6.73 1.05
CA VAL A 59 -9.06 -7.22 -0.26
C VAL A 59 -7.97 -7.02 -1.32
N TYR A 60 -7.56 -8.11 -1.96
CA TYR A 60 -6.44 -8.13 -2.91
C TYR A 60 -6.60 -9.26 -3.95
N GLY A 61 -5.94 -9.11 -5.09
CA GLY A 61 -5.94 -10.09 -6.17
C GLY A 61 -5.15 -11.37 -5.85
N GLY A 62 -5.30 -12.39 -6.70
CA GLY A 62 -4.56 -13.64 -6.59
C GLY A 62 -5.15 -14.67 -5.62
N THR A 63 -6.35 -14.43 -5.08
CA THR A 63 -7.10 -15.38 -4.23
C THR A 63 -8.56 -15.44 -4.68
N PRO A 64 -9.34 -16.50 -4.33
CA PRO A 64 -10.76 -16.57 -4.66
C PRO A 64 -11.51 -15.33 -4.13
N ILE A 65 -12.34 -14.73 -4.99
CA ILE A 65 -13.11 -13.54 -4.63
C ILE A 65 -14.24 -13.84 -3.63
N SER A 66 -14.73 -15.07 -3.60
CA SER A 66 -15.87 -15.51 -2.77
C SER A 66 -15.68 -15.26 -1.28
N GLU A 67 -14.48 -15.53 -0.77
CA GLU A 67 -14.14 -15.30 0.64
C GLU A 67 -14.18 -13.81 0.97
N GLN A 68 -13.63 -12.98 0.08
CA GLN A 68 -13.61 -11.53 0.26
C GLN A 68 -15.00 -10.92 0.12
N ILE A 69 -15.87 -11.48 -0.74
CA ILE A 69 -17.29 -11.10 -0.80
C ILE A 69 -17.97 -11.39 0.55
N ALA A 70 -17.69 -12.56 1.15
CA ALA A 70 -18.27 -12.91 2.44
C ALA A 70 -17.81 -11.95 3.56
N GLU A 71 -16.53 -11.55 3.56
CA GLU A 71 -16.03 -10.56 4.52
C GLU A 71 -16.64 -9.17 4.28
N MET A 72 -16.78 -8.73 3.03
CA MET A 72 -17.34 -7.42 2.71
C MET A 72 -18.86 -7.32 2.98
N LYS A 73 -19.57 -8.45 3.04
CA LYS A 73 -20.99 -8.48 3.45
C LYS A 73 -21.19 -8.31 4.95
N LYS A 74 -20.15 -8.55 5.75
CA LYS A 74 -20.16 -8.15 7.15
C LYS A 74 -20.04 -6.62 7.18
N THR A 75 -20.68 -5.98 8.12
CA THR A 75 -20.45 -4.53 8.31
C THR A 75 -18.99 -4.28 8.65
N VAL A 76 -18.28 -3.54 7.79
CA VAL A 76 -16.86 -3.16 7.97
C VAL A 76 -16.72 -1.66 7.93
N GLU A 77 -15.97 -1.10 8.85
CA GLU A 77 -15.75 0.33 8.97
C GLU A 77 -14.59 0.81 8.09
N PHE A 78 -13.60 -0.04 7.84
CA PHE A 78 -12.48 0.30 6.96
C PHE A 78 -12.08 -0.86 6.07
N VAL A 79 -11.50 -0.54 4.92
CA VAL A 79 -11.00 -1.53 3.94
C VAL A 79 -9.58 -1.17 3.56
N VAL A 80 -8.70 -2.18 3.52
CA VAL A 80 -7.38 -2.09 2.89
C VAL A 80 -7.43 -2.89 1.60
N ALA A 81 -7.11 -2.26 0.47
CA ALA A 81 -7.38 -2.83 -0.85
C ALA A 81 -6.25 -2.63 -1.86
N THR A 82 -6.10 -3.60 -2.78
CA THR A 82 -5.48 -3.31 -4.07
C THR A 82 -6.55 -2.83 -5.06
N PRO A 83 -6.23 -1.85 -5.94
CA PRO A 83 -7.24 -1.19 -6.78
C PRO A 83 -8.05 -2.16 -7.66
N GLY A 84 -7.40 -3.12 -8.33
CA GLY A 84 -8.07 -4.07 -9.21
C GLY A 84 -9.12 -4.89 -8.47
N ARG A 85 -8.78 -5.52 -7.34
CA ARG A 85 -9.71 -6.32 -6.55
C ARG A 85 -10.85 -5.47 -5.96
N MET A 86 -10.59 -4.22 -5.62
CA MET A 86 -11.65 -3.32 -5.15
C MET A 86 -12.69 -3.08 -6.26
N ILE A 87 -12.25 -2.87 -7.50
CA ILE A 87 -13.16 -2.78 -8.65
C ILE A 87 -13.96 -4.05 -8.86
N ASP A 88 -13.33 -5.24 -8.75
CA ASP A 88 -14.03 -6.53 -8.87
C ASP A 88 -15.16 -6.64 -7.84
N LEU A 89 -14.90 -6.28 -6.60
CA LEU A 89 -15.88 -6.32 -5.51
C LEU A 89 -17.02 -5.31 -5.70
N LEU A 90 -16.70 -4.10 -6.20
CA LEU A 90 -17.70 -3.08 -6.51
C LEU A 90 -18.62 -3.50 -7.66
N SER A 91 -18.14 -4.35 -8.56
CA SER A 91 -18.90 -4.86 -9.70
C SER A 91 -19.59 -6.20 -9.40
N ALA A 92 -19.14 -6.92 -8.39
CA ALA A 92 -19.65 -8.25 -8.06
C ALA A 92 -21.13 -8.23 -7.63
N ASN A 93 -21.86 -9.29 -7.98
CA ASN A 93 -23.29 -9.42 -7.69
C ASN A 93 -24.10 -8.19 -8.14
N SER A 94 -23.80 -7.64 -9.30
CA SER A 94 -24.44 -6.43 -9.85
C SER A 94 -24.34 -5.22 -8.91
N GLY A 95 -23.18 -5.04 -8.27
CA GLY A 95 -22.91 -3.92 -7.37
C GLY A 95 -23.53 -4.03 -5.97
N ARG A 96 -23.97 -5.24 -5.57
CA ARG A 96 -24.66 -5.48 -4.28
C ARG A 96 -23.74 -5.95 -3.16
N VAL A 97 -22.42 -6.03 -3.39
CA VAL A 97 -21.47 -6.49 -2.37
C VAL A 97 -21.10 -5.35 -1.42
N THR A 98 -20.77 -4.20 -1.98
CA THR A 98 -20.37 -3.01 -1.25
C THR A 98 -20.50 -1.77 -2.14
N ASN A 99 -20.40 -0.61 -1.53
CA ASN A 99 -20.34 0.70 -2.23
C ASN A 99 -19.37 1.64 -1.52
N MET A 100 -19.08 2.80 -2.11
CA MET A 100 -18.13 3.78 -1.59
C MET A 100 -18.80 5.06 -1.07
N GLN A 101 -20.10 5.08 -0.92
CA GLN A 101 -20.85 6.30 -0.58
C GLN A 101 -20.58 6.81 0.83
N ARG A 102 -20.20 5.92 1.75
CA ARG A 102 -19.86 6.26 3.14
C ARG A 102 -18.38 6.62 3.33
N VAL A 103 -17.55 6.44 2.31
CA VAL A 103 -16.11 6.74 2.43
C VAL A 103 -15.89 8.24 2.56
N THR A 104 -15.44 8.65 3.74
CA THR A 104 -15.07 10.03 4.09
C THR A 104 -13.57 10.18 4.37
N TYR A 105 -12.84 9.07 4.45
CA TYR A 105 -11.39 9.04 4.62
C TYR A 105 -10.75 8.10 3.62
N LEU A 106 -9.91 8.63 2.74
CA LEU A 106 -9.23 7.88 1.70
C LEU A 106 -7.72 8.02 1.84
N VAL A 107 -7.02 6.91 1.82
CA VAL A 107 -5.55 6.86 1.79
C VAL A 107 -5.08 6.20 0.50
N LEU A 108 -4.11 6.83 -0.15
CA LEU A 108 -3.35 6.28 -1.27
C LEU A 108 -1.90 6.09 -0.78
N ASP A 109 -1.52 4.87 -0.45
CA ASP A 109 -0.16 4.56 -0.01
C ASP A 109 0.67 4.00 -1.17
N GLU A 110 1.95 4.40 -1.25
CA GLU A 110 2.83 4.14 -2.40
C GLU A 110 2.18 4.54 -3.74
N ALA A 111 1.67 5.78 -3.80
CA ALA A 111 0.93 6.25 -4.96
C ALA A 111 1.78 6.26 -6.25
N ASP A 112 3.08 6.58 -6.16
CA ASP A 112 4.04 6.46 -7.25
C ASP A 112 4.09 5.03 -7.81
N ARG A 113 4.14 4.02 -6.93
CA ARG A 113 4.16 2.62 -7.33
C ARG A 113 2.85 2.17 -7.95
N MET A 114 1.70 2.66 -7.44
CA MET A 114 0.40 2.39 -8.09
C MET A 114 0.36 2.95 -9.51
N PHE A 115 0.92 4.13 -9.72
CA PHE A 115 1.02 4.76 -11.04
C PHE A 115 1.92 3.94 -11.98
N ASP A 116 3.12 3.56 -11.53
CA ASP A 116 4.08 2.75 -12.30
C ASP A 116 3.48 1.40 -12.74
N LEU A 117 2.64 0.80 -11.90
CA LEU A 117 1.94 -0.45 -12.20
C LEU A 117 0.67 -0.27 -13.05
N GLY A 118 0.35 0.95 -13.48
CA GLY A 118 -0.78 1.24 -14.35
C GLY A 118 -2.15 1.20 -13.67
N PHE A 119 -2.21 1.34 -12.34
CA PHE A 119 -3.48 1.35 -11.60
C PHE A 119 -4.23 2.70 -11.63
N GLU A 120 -3.70 3.71 -12.32
CA GLU A 120 -4.37 5.02 -12.42
C GLU A 120 -5.86 4.90 -12.82
N PRO A 121 -6.24 4.15 -13.88
CA PRO A 121 -7.65 4.06 -14.29
C PRO A 121 -8.54 3.48 -13.20
N GLN A 122 -8.07 2.43 -12.48
CA GLN A 122 -8.83 1.79 -11.41
C GLN A 122 -8.99 2.74 -10.21
N VAL A 123 -7.93 3.42 -9.82
CA VAL A 123 -7.94 4.41 -8.75
C VAL A 123 -8.91 5.53 -9.08
N MET A 124 -8.86 6.11 -10.29
CA MET A 124 -9.77 7.18 -10.73
C MET A 124 -11.22 6.70 -10.77
N LYS A 125 -11.48 5.47 -11.19
CA LYS A 125 -12.83 4.88 -11.19
C LYS A 125 -13.38 4.76 -9.76
N ILE A 126 -12.56 4.29 -8.81
CA ILE A 126 -12.95 4.19 -7.39
C ILE A 126 -13.22 5.58 -6.81
N LEU A 127 -12.35 6.55 -7.08
CA LEU A 127 -12.50 7.94 -6.65
C LEU A 127 -13.81 8.57 -7.09
N GLY A 128 -14.25 8.26 -8.34
CA GLY A 128 -15.52 8.72 -8.88
C GLY A 128 -16.75 8.14 -8.17
N LEU A 129 -16.60 7.05 -7.41
CA LEU A 129 -17.67 6.43 -6.63
C LEU A 129 -17.70 6.90 -5.17
N ILE A 130 -16.66 7.58 -4.73
CA ILE A 130 -16.55 8.14 -3.38
C ILE A 130 -17.15 9.55 -3.36
N ARG A 131 -17.80 9.90 -2.27
CA ARG A 131 -18.37 11.24 -2.07
C ARG A 131 -17.31 12.34 -2.16
N PRO A 132 -17.67 13.55 -2.60
CA PRO A 132 -16.71 14.65 -2.77
C PRO A 132 -16.20 15.23 -1.44
N ASP A 133 -17.00 15.20 -0.38
CA ASP A 133 -16.69 15.71 0.95
C ASP A 133 -15.90 14.68 1.80
N ARG A 134 -14.74 14.29 1.29
CA ARG A 134 -13.82 13.35 1.95
C ARG A 134 -12.48 14.00 2.25
N GLN A 135 -11.78 13.47 3.23
CA GLN A 135 -10.35 13.70 3.39
C GLN A 135 -9.58 12.68 2.54
N THR A 136 -8.74 13.16 1.65
CA THR A 136 -7.83 12.31 0.87
C THR A 136 -6.40 12.55 1.32
N VAL A 137 -5.68 11.50 1.63
CA VAL A 137 -4.28 11.52 2.05
C VAL A 137 -3.46 10.67 1.10
N LEU A 138 -2.38 11.22 0.59
CA LEU A 138 -1.51 10.56 -0.39
C LEU A 138 -0.10 10.44 0.18
N PHE A 139 0.42 9.23 0.19
CA PHE A 139 1.81 8.92 0.55
C PHE A 139 2.56 8.42 -0.68
N SER A 140 3.75 8.97 -0.89
CA SER A 140 4.62 8.59 -2.00
C SER A 140 6.08 8.74 -1.59
N ALA A 141 6.95 7.88 -2.11
CA ALA A 141 8.40 8.02 -1.94
C ALA A 141 8.98 9.01 -2.95
N THR A 142 8.40 9.06 -4.15
CA THR A 142 8.82 9.94 -5.25
C THR A 142 7.63 10.78 -5.72
N PHE A 143 7.91 11.95 -6.26
CA PHE A 143 6.85 12.87 -6.71
C PHE A 143 7.23 13.49 -8.07
N PRO A 144 7.31 12.68 -9.13
CA PRO A 144 7.59 13.19 -10.48
C PRO A 144 6.41 14.01 -11.02
N LYS A 145 6.64 14.84 -12.04
CA LYS A 145 5.61 15.72 -12.63
C LYS A 145 4.30 15.00 -13.01
N PRO A 146 4.30 13.81 -13.63
CA PRO A 146 3.05 13.09 -13.89
C PRO A 146 2.27 12.76 -12.61
N MET A 147 2.97 12.36 -11.55
CA MET A 147 2.37 12.07 -10.25
C MET A 147 1.79 13.33 -9.60
N GLU A 148 2.45 14.48 -9.73
CA GLU A 148 1.94 15.76 -9.26
C GLU A 148 0.63 16.14 -9.95
N SER A 149 0.56 15.98 -11.28
CA SER A 149 -0.65 16.24 -12.05
C SER A 149 -1.82 15.32 -11.62
N LEU A 150 -1.52 14.06 -11.33
CA LEU A 150 -2.51 13.10 -10.83
C LEU A 150 -2.96 13.44 -9.40
N ALA A 151 -2.03 13.79 -8.52
CA ALA A 151 -2.33 14.19 -7.16
C ALA A 151 -3.25 15.42 -7.13
N ARG A 152 -3.03 16.41 -7.99
CA ARG A 152 -3.90 17.60 -8.13
C ARG A 152 -5.33 17.24 -8.53
N LYS A 153 -5.54 16.15 -9.29
CA LYS A 153 -6.89 15.66 -9.64
C LYS A 153 -7.57 14.92 -8.49
N MET A 154 -6.80 14.28 -7.62
CA MET A 154 -7.30 13.42 -6.55
C MET A 154 -7.48 14.16 -5.21
N LEU A 155 -6.61 15.12 -4.94
CA LEU A 155 -6.64 15.95 -3.74
C LEU A 155 -7.53 17.17 -3.94
N ARG A 156 -8.02 17.74 -2.84
CA ARG A 156 -8.75 19.00 -2.87
C ARG A 156 -7.83 20.17 -3.21
N HIS A 157 -8.42 21.32 -3.52
CA HIS A 157 -7.69 22.57 -3.73
C HIS A 157 -6.74 22.84 -2.54
N GLU A 158 -5.52 23.21 -2.88
CA GLU A 158 -4.47 23.57 -1.91
C GLU A 158 -4.20 22.48 -0.84
N PRO A 159 -3.79 21.26 -1.25
CA PRO A 159 -3.42 20.25 -0.30
C PRO A 159 -2.17 20.68 0.48
N MET A 160 -2.13 20.36 1.78
CA MET A 160 -0.91 20.52 2.56
C MET A 160 0.11 19.47 2.13
N GLU A 161 1.28 19.92 1.70
CA GLU A 161 2.42 19.04 1.41
C GLU A 161 3.33 18.97 2.63
N VAL A 162 3.62 17.75 3.08
CA VAL A 162 4.56 17.49 4.18
C VAL A 162 5.72 16.67 3.64
N ILE A 163 6.92 17.23 3.61
CA ILE A 163 8.14 16.56 3.16
C ILE A 163 8.89 16.11 4.42
N VAL A 164 9.11 14.79 4.53
CA VAL A 164 9.86 14.19 5.64
C VAL A 164 11.18 13.64 5.10
N GLY A 165 12.29 14.23 5.52
CA GLY A 165 13.63 13.90 5.02
C GLY A 165 13.94 14.56 3.67
N GLY A 166 15.11 14.27 3.10
CA GLY A 166 15.46 14.67 1.74
C GLY A 166 14.83 13.75 0.69
N ARG A 167 14.47 14.29 -0.48
CA ARG A 167 14.06 13.45 -1.62
C ARG A 167 15.25 12.60 -2.06
N SER A 168 15.08 11.28 -2.09
CA SER A 168 16.11 10.31 -2.56
C SER A 168 17.44 10.37 -1.79
N VAL A 169 17.43 10.77 -0.53
CA VAL A 169 18.63 10.78 0.31
C VAL A 169 18.74 9.44 1.04
N VAL A 170 19.86 8.74 0.83
CA VAL A 170 20.19 7.53 1.58
C VAL A 170 20.52 7.93 3.02
N ALA A 171 20.04 7.16 3.99
CA ALA A 171 20.34 7.41 5.41
C ALA A 171 21.85 7.41 5.63
N PRO A 172 22.41 8.32 6.46
CA PRO A 172 23.85 8.46 6.66
C PRO A 172 24.54 7.18 7.16
N GLU A 173 23.79 6.33 7.84
CA GLU A 173 24.26 5.05 8.40
C GLU A 173 24.45 3.96 7.33
N ILE A 174 23.90 4.15 6.12
CA ILE A 174 23.97 3.18 5.03
C ILE A 174 25.27 3.42 4.25
N ARG A 175 26.20 2.50 4.38
CA ARG A 175 27.42 2.49 3.56
C ARG A 175 27.10 1.91 2.18
N GLN A 176 27.29 2.71 1.12
CA GLN A 176 27.13 2.28 -0.25
C GLN A 176 28.48 1.98 -0.88
N VAL A 177 28.61 0.84 -1.56
CA VAL A 177 29.80 0.46 -2.33
C VAL A 177 29.35 0.09 -3.74
N VAL A 178 29.90 0.73 -4.74
CA VAL A 178 29.62 0.45 -6.16
C VAL A 178 30.86 -0.16 -6.78
N GLU A 179 30.72 -1.34 -7.38
CA GLU A 179 31.77 -2.01 -8.13
C GLU A 179 31.29 -2.25 -9.59
N VAL A 180 32.00 -1.72 -10.56
CA VAL A 180 31.77 -2.02 -12.00
C VAL A 180 32.61 -3.22 -12.37
N ARG A 181 31.97 -4.32 -12.83
CA ARG A 181 32.63 -5.58 -13.12
C ARG A 181 32.04 -6.25 -14.35
N ASP A 182 32.86 -7.08 -15.00
CA ASP A 182 32.37 -8.00 -16.03
C ASP A 182 31.43 -9.04 -15.43
N GLU A 183 30.39 -9.40 -16.17
CA GLU A 183 29.34 -10.33 -15.71
C GLU A 183 29.93 -11.65 -15.20
N SER A 184 30.92 -12.20 -15.92
CA SER A 184 31.61 -13.46 -15.57
C SER A 184 32.31 -13.43 -14.19
N THR A 185 32.61 -12.25 -13.65
CA THR A 185 33.33 -12.09 -12.39
C THR A 185 32.41 -11.77 -11.21
N LYS A 186 31.12 -11.43 -11.46
CA LYS A 186 30.18 -10.98 -10.43
C LYS A 186 29.90 -12.08 -9.40
N PHE A 187 29.65 -13.30 -9.84
CA PHE A 187 29.36 -14.42 -8.94
C PHE A 187 30.52 -14.70 -7.98
N HIS A 188 31.75 -14.79 -8.51
CA HIS A 188 32.91 -14.99 -7.66
C HIS A 188 33.07 -13.85 -6.63
N ARG A 189 32.87 -12.61 -7.05
CA ARG A 189 32.94 -11.47 -6.15
C ARG A 189 31.87 -11.51 -5.08
N LEU A 190 30.65 -11.92 -5.41
CA LEU A 190 29.55 -12.10 -4.45
C LEU A 190 29.97 -13.10 -3.36
N LEU A 191 30.53 -14.25 -3.73
CA LEU A 191 31.01 -15.25 -2.76
C LEU A 191 32.07 -14.69 -1.82
N VAL A 192 33.01 -13.89 -2.35
CA VAL A 192 34.03 -13.22 -1.52
C VAL A 192 33.38 -12.24 -0.51
N ILE A 193 32.39 -11.45 -0.95
CA ILE A 193 31.67 -10.52 -0.08
C ILE A 193 30.90 -11.28 1.01
N LEU A 194 30.18 -12.34 0.64
CA LEU A 194 29.43 -13.16 1.61
C LEU A 194 30.36 -13.83 2.62
N GLY A 195 31.49 -14.34 2.18
CA GLY A 195 32.50 -14.92 3.07
C GLY A 195 33.08 -13.90 4.06
N GLN A 196 33.36 -12.68 3.60
CA GLN A 196 33.83 -11.61 4.48
C GLN A 196 32.75 -11.17 5.49
N LEU A 197 31.49 -11.06 5.07
CA LEU A 197 30.38 -10.70 5.96
C LEU A 197 30.20 -11.78 7.03
N TYR A 198 30.15 -13.04 6.64
CA TYR A 198 30.01 -14.17 7.58
C TYR A 198 31.20 -14.29 8.57
N HIS A 199 32.43 -13.99 8.11
CA HIS A 199 33.61 -13.99 8.99
C HIS A 199 33.52 -12.89 10.04
N ASN A 200 32.98 -11.72 9.69
CA ASN A 200 32.85 -10.58 10.60
C ASN A 200 31.68 -10.72 11.58
N ASP A 201 30.58 -11.30 11.11
CA ASP A 201 29.35 -11.49 11.87
C ASP A 201 28.60 -12.73 11.34
N GLN A 202 28.60 -13.82 12.12
CA GLN A 202 27.95 -15.09 11.74
C GLN A 202 26.42 -14.98 11.71
N ASP A 203 25.85 -13.98 12.38
CA ASP A 203 24.40 -13.71 12.38
C ASP A 203 23.99 -12.69 11.30
N ALA A 204 24.95 -12.19 10.49
CA ALA A 204 24.69 -11.23 9.44
C ALA A 204 23.70 -11.79 8.40
N ARG A 205 22.67 -11.00 8.08
CA ARG A 205 21.69 -11.37 7.06
C ARG A 205 21.97 -10.58 5.79
N THR A 206 22.00 -11.27 4.66
CA THR A 206 22.24 -10.68 3.36
C THR A 206 20.99 -10.81 2.49
N LEU A 207 20.60 -9.74 1.83
CA LEU A 207 19.55 -9.73 0.82
C LEU A 207 20.17 -9.41 -0.53
N ILE A 208 19.98 -10.31 -1.52
CA ILE A 208 20.53 -10.18 -2.86
C ILE A 208 19.38 -9.90 -3.83
N PHE A 209 19.48 -8.80 -4.58
CA PHE A 209 18.54 -8.47 -5.65
C PHE A 209 19.15 -8.81 -6.99
N VAL A 210 18.35 -9.44 -7.86
CA VAL A 210 18.71 -9.79 -9.24
C VAL A 210 17.60 -9.34 -10.20
N GLU A 211 17.93 -9.18 -11.47
CA GLU A 211 16.97 -8.65 -12.44
C GLU A 211 15.86 -9.64 -12.82
N ARG A 212 16.12 -10.95 -12.76
CA ARG A 212 15.20 -11.99 -13.23
C ARG A 212 15.12 -13.15 -12.26
N GLN A 213 13.98 -13.85 -12.29
CA GLN A 213 13.73 -15.00 -11.43
C GLN A 213 14.71 -16.14 -11.68
N ASP A 214 15.02 -16.44 -12.96
CA ASP A 214 15.98 -17.48 -13.33
C ASP A 214 17.39 -17.20 -12.77
N ALA A 215 17.78 -15.93 -12.67
CA ALA A 215 19.02 -15.55 -12.02
C ALA A 215 18.99 -15.77 -10.50
N ALA A 216 17.83 -15.61 -9.87
CA ALA A 216 17.67 -15.93 -8.45
C ALA A 216 17.76 -17.44 -8.20
N ASP A 217 17.10 -18.24 -9.04
CA ASP A 217 17.14 -19.71 -8.97
C ASP A 217 18.59 -20.26 -9.19
N GLY A 218 19.36 -19.57 -10.02
CA GLY A 218 20.78 -19.92 -10.25
C GLY A 218 21.74 -19.54 -9.12
N LEU A 219 21.30 -18.74 -8.14
CA LEU A 219 22.10 -18.37 -6.94
C LEU A 219 21.83 -19.29 -5.75
N MET A 220 20.75 -20.07 -5.76
CA MET A 220 20.39 -21.03 -4.73
C MET A 220 21.07 -22.38 -4.93
#